data_a58e76d7c72900d39b8f9396d81102d0
#
_entry.id   a58e76d7c72900d39b8f9396d81102d0
#
_cell.length_a   1.000
_cell.length_b   1.000
_cell.length_c   1.000
_cell.angle_alpha   90.00
_cell.angle_beta   90.00
_cell.angle_gamma   90.00
#
_symmetry.space_group_name_H-M   'P 1'
#
loop_
_entity.id
_entity.type
_entity.pdbx_description
1 polymer ?
#
loop_
_entity_poly.entity_id
_entity_poly.type
_entity_poly.pdbx_seq_one_letter_code
_entity_poly.pdbx_strand_id
1 'polypeptide(L)'
;MTLKRTLVALAVLLSAFGLFSQQEVVLKITEGMPMINLAIPEIVVRTPTPAAQAAAAEIHQVLSADAAYSRVFQPLPKAYYGYIRPLNPDRIHFKDWDSIQARLLLTGELREDGGRFIFDGKVYDVRSERYIVGKRYQADKAGLRLVAHKMADELMKLHGEKPIFTTKIAFVSNRDGNDEIYMMDYDGAAPTRITFNRIKDYMPAWSPDQRTIAFTSYRAGGAHLYLRNIYEGTETLVSSKGTNYAAAFSPDGRRLAFCSTLTEDGNAEIYALDLAAMRSRRLTYNSATDTAPSWSPTGREIAFTTDRLGAGSPQIYVMDAEGANVRKVSFGGNYHDSPAWAPTGDRIVYVSRVENAFDLYVLNLRTNQIVKLTEQRAFNESPSWSPDGRHVVFSSSMSGSLQIYSVDYDGTNLRRLTDRGENKLPNWTN
;
A
#
# COMPACT_ATOMS: atom_id res chain seq x y z
N MET A 1 -33.89 -50.40 -45.97
CA MET A 1 -33.17 -50.75 -44.69
C MET A 1 -31.86 -49.95 -44.53
N THR A 2 -31.87 -48.67 -44.90
CA THR A 2 -30.65 -47.82 -44.97
C THR A 2 -30.87 -46.40 -44.40
N LEU A 3 -31.96 -46.14 -43.67
CA LEU A 3 -32.21 -44.78 -43.15
C LEU A 3 -32.17 -44.66 -41.62
N LYS A 4 -31.87 -45.74 -40.89
CA LYS A 4 -31.80 -45.74 -39.41
C LYS A 4 -30.36 -45.76 -38.84
N ARG A 5 -29.33 -45.82 -39.69
CA ARG A 5 -27.92 -45.83 -39.20
C ARG A 5 -27.19 -44.50 -39.25
N THR A 6 -27.79 -43.48 -39.89
CA THR A 6 -27.15 -42.15 -40.03
C THR A 6 -27.56 -41.17 -38.91
N LEU A 7 -28.60 -41.44 -38.14
CA LEU A 7 -29.07 -40.57 -37.04
C LEU A 7 -28.41 -40.85 -35.69
N VAL A 8 -27.74 -42.00 -35.52
CA VAL A 8 -27.03 -42.34 -34.28
C VAL A 8 -25.57 -41.82 -34.28
N ALA A 9 -25.02 -41.58 -35.46
CA ALA A 9 -23.65 -41.03 -35.55
C ALA A 9 -23.58 -39.51 -35.35
N LEU A 10 -24.72 -38.79 -35.52
CA LEU A 10 -24.74 -37.33 -35.32
C LEU A 10 -25.03 -36.92 -33.85
N ALA A 11 -25.58 -37.82 -33.03
CA ALA A 11 -25.86 -37.56 -31.61
C ALA A 11 -24.65 -37.79 -30.69
N VAL A 12 -23.59 -38.49 -31.18
CA VAL A 12 -22.38 -38.79 -30.42
C VAL A 12 -21.31 -37.71 -30.63
N LEU A 13 -21.42 -36.90 -31.70
CA LEU A 13 -20.47 -35.82 -31.99
C LEU A 13 -20.83 -34.48 -31.31
N LEU A 14 -21.99 -34.37 -30.66
CA LEU A 14 -22.39 -33.15 -29.91
C LEU A 14 -22.15 -33.25 -28.41
N SER A 15 -21.66 -34.37 -27.89
CA SER A 15 -21.34 -34.53 -26.45
C SER A 15 -19.85 -34.44 -26.14
N ALA A 16 -18.98 -34.09 -27.12
CA ALA A 16 -17.56 -33.94 -26.92
C ALA A 16 -17.06 -32.49 -26.91
N PHE A 17 -17.95 -31.49 -26.77
CA PHE A 17 -17.55 -30.19 -26.30
C PHE A 17 -17.47 -30.23 -24.78
N GLY A 18 -16.46 -30.92 -24.29
CA GLY A 18 -16.07 -30.93 -22.91
C GLY A 18 -15.79 -29.49 -22.47
N LEU A 19 -16.34 -29.16 -21.33
CA LEU A 19 -15.98 -28.05 -20.49
C LEU A 19 -14.46 -27.80 -20.54
N PHE A 20 -14.01 -26.91 -21.41
CA PHE A 20 -12.74 -26.24 -21.22
C PHE A 20 -12.91 -25.33 -20.00
N SER A 21 -12.61 -25.87 -18.83
CA SER A 21 -12.23 -25.07 -17.70
C SER A 21 -11.13 -24.12 -18.22
N GLN A 22 -11.43 -22.84 -18.34
CA GLN A 22 -10.38 -21.84 -18.52
C GLN A 22 -9.47 -21.98 -17.32
N GLN A 23 -8.32 -22.62 -17.50
CA GLN A 23 -7.26 -22.62 -16.53
C GLN A 23 -6.79 -21.17 -16.44
N GLU A 24 -7.02 -20.58 -15.27
CA GLU A 24 -6.50 -19.24 -14.93
C GLU A 24 -4.98 -19.30 -15.00
N VAL A 25 -4.38 -18.67 -16.01
CA VAL A 25 -2.92 -18.62 -16.17
C VAL A 25 -2.42 -17.50 -15.27
N VAL A 26 -2.03 -17.86 -14.06
CA VAL A 26 -1.35 -16.96 -13.14
C VAL A 26 0.11 -16.84 -13.57
N LEU A 27 0.48 -15.69 -14.15
CA LEU A 27 1.87 -15.39 -14.52
C LEU A 27 2.53 -14.63 -13.37
N LYS A 28 3.62 -15.18 -12.81
CA LYS A 28 4.54 -14.39 -11.97
C LYS A 28 5.41 -13.54 -12.91
N ILE A 29 5.23 -12.21 -12.88
CA ILE A 29 6.10 -11.27 -13.59
C ILE A 29 7.35 -11.09 -12.73
N THR A 30 8.45 -11.76 -13.11
CA THR A 30 9.74 -11.66 -12.42
C THR A 30 10.71 -10.66 -13.07
N GLU A 31 10.38 -10.11 -14.25
CA GLU A 31 11.21 -9.14 -14.95
C GLU A 31 10.83 -7.71 -14.56
N GLY A 32 11.53 -7.18 -13.53
CA GLY A 32 11.54 -5.76 -13.22
C GLY A 32 12.64 -5.00 -13.97
N MET A 33 12.57 -3.66 -14.01
CA MET A 33 13.73 -2.86 -14.44
C MET A 33 14.94 -3.22 -13.56
N PRO A 34 16.17 -3.30 -14.16
CA PRO A 34 17.35 -3.63 -13.38
C PRO A 34 17.55 -2.60 -12.26
N MET A 35 17.68 -3.11 -11.03
CA MET A 35 17.95 -2.27 -9.87
C MET A 35 19.31 -1.59 -9.98
N ILE A 36 19.42 -0.42 -9.38
CA ILE A 36 20.63 0.39 -9.37
C ILE A 36 21.52 -0.04 -8.21
N ASN A 37 22.74 -0.52 -8.50
CA ASN A 37 23.71 -0.87 -7.49
C ASN A 37 24.09 0.36 -6.66
N LEU A 38 23.76 0.34 -5.36
CA LEU A 38 23.97 1.41 -4.41
C LEU A 38 24.95 0.97 -3.32
N ALA A 39 26.07 1.67 -3.20
CA ALA A 39 26.99 1.52 -2.08
C ALA A 39 26.56 2.43 -0.93
N ILE A 40 26.39 1.85 0.26
CA ILE A 40 26.09 2.56 1.51
C ILE A 40 27.13 2.11 2.54
N PRO A 41 28.35 2.71 2.56
CA PRO A 41 29.35 2.40 3.58
C PRO A 41 28.91 2.89 4.96
N GLU A 42 29.62 2.45 6.01
CA GLU A 42 29.35 2.90 7.36
C GLU A 42 29.47 4.43 7.45
N ILE A 43 28.59 5.03 8.25
CA ILE A 43 28.54 6.48 8.46
C ILE A 43 29.77 6.89 9.28
N VAL A 44 30.53 7.87 8.79
CA VAL A 44 31.71 8.38 9.46
C VAL A 44 31.31 9.29 10.62
N VAL A 45 31.73 8.94 11.83
CA VAL A 45 31.50 9.75 13.04
C VAL A 45 32.66 10.71 13.24
N ARG A 46 32.40 12.03 13.12
CA ARG A 46 33.46 13.07 13.26
C ARG A 46 33.89 13.31 14.70
N THR A 47 32.96 13.13 15.65
CA THR A 47 33.25 13.22 17.11
C THR A 47 32.81 11.90 17.75
N PRO A 48 33.70 10.91 17.90
CA PRO A 48 33.35 9.58 18.37
C PRO A 48 32.90 9.56 19.83
N THR A 49 31.61 9.52 20.07
CA THR A 49 31.02 9.19 21.38
C THR A 49 30.22 7.89 21.22
N PRO A 50 29.97 7.11 22.28
CA PRO A 50 29.12 5.93 22.21
C PRO A 50 27.71 6.25 21.65
N ALA A 51 27.17 7.42 21.98
CA ALA A 51 25.88 7.89 21.48
C ALA A 51 25.93 8.17 19.97
N ALA A 52 26.94 8.86 19.48
CA ALA A 52 27.12 9.17 18.06
C ALA A 52 27.38 7.90 17.23
N GLN A 53 28.15 6.94 17.76
CA GLN A 53 28.36 5.65 17.09
C GLN A 53 27.07 4.85 16.97
N ALA A 54 26.25 4.78 18.04
CA ALA A 54 24.96 4.13 18.02
C ALA A 54 23.99 4.82 17.04
N ALA A 55 23.95 6.15 17.01
CA ALA A 55 23.12 6.92 16.09
C ALA A 55 23.55 6.70 14.62
N ALA A 56 24.84 6.66 14.33
CA ALA A 56 25.37 6.36 12.99
C ALA A 56 24.97 4.95 12.53
N ALA A 57 25.09 3.97 13.42
CA ALA A 57 24.68 2.58 13.13
C ALA A 57 23.17 2.48 12.85
N GLU A 58 22.32 3.16 13.63
CA GLU A 58 20.86 3.19 13.43
C GLU A 58 20.51 3.81 12.08
N ILE A 59 21.05 4.99 11.74
CA ILE A 59 20.80 5.64 10.45
C ILE A 59 21.25 4.73 9.29
N HIS A 60 22.44 4.13 9.39
CA HIS A 60 22.95 3.22 8.36
C HIS A 60 22.06 2.00 8.16
N GLN A 61 21.59 1.38 9.25
CA GLN A 61 20.71 0.23 9.20
C GLN A 61 19.38 0.56 8.51
N VAL A 62 18.74 1.68 8.89
CA VAL A 62 17.48 2.12 8.31
C VAL A 62 17.65 2.47 6.84
N LEU A 63 18.67 3.26 6.46
CA LEU A 63 18.97 3.60 5.05
C LEU A 63 19.17 2.36 4.18
N SER A 64 19.90 1.36 4.68
CA SER A 64 20.15 0.12 3.96
C SER A 64 18.87 -0.70 3.78
N ALA A 65 18.01 -0.72 4.80
CA ALA A 65 16.72 -1.39 4.75
C ALA A 65 15.75 -0.69 3.77
N ASP A 66 15.69 0.65 3.80
CA ASP A 66 14.89 1.47 2.89
C ASP A 66 15.31 1.24 1.43
N ALA A 67 16.62 1.30 1.16
CA ALA A 67 17.15 1.06 -0.17
C ALA A 67 16.80 -0.33 -0.69
N ALA A 68 16.91 -1.37 0.13
CA ALA A 68 16.54 -2.74 -0.22
C ALA A 68 15.01 -2.88 -0.46
N TYR A 69 14.20 -2.17 0.31
CA TYR A 69 12.74 -2.19 0.17
C TYR A 69 12.25 -1.47 -1.08
N SER A 70 12.97 -0.45 -1.55
CA SER A 70 12.55 0.44 -2.63
C SER A 70 12.20 -0.25 -3.96
N ARG A 71 12.75 -1.44 -4.25
CA ARG A 71 12.71 -2.09 -5.57
C ARG A 71 13.34 -1.25 -6.71
N VAL A 72 14.02 -0.17 -6.35
CA VAL A 72 14.78 0.71 -7.25
C VAL A 72 16.26 0.49 -7.07
N PHE A 73 16.71 0.35 -5.83
CA PHE A 73 18.10 0.18 -5.48
C PHE A 73 18.42 -1.25 -5.03
N GLN A 74 19.63 -1.68 -5.41
CA GLN A 74 20.25 -2.91 -4.89
C GLN A 74 21.41 -2.49 -4.00
N PRO A 75 21.24 -2.49 -2.65
CA PRO A 75 22.38 -2.24 -1.75
C PRO A 75 23.47 -3.27 -1.96
N LEU A 76 24.70 -2.83 -2.11
CA LEU A 76 25.84 -3.74 -2.24
C LEU A 76 26.12 -4.46 -0.91
N PRO A 77 26.43 -5.77 -0.95
CA PRO A 77 26.78 -6.52 0.26
C PRO A 77 27.96 -5.89 1.01
N LYS A 78 27.84 -5.76 2.35
CA LYS A 78 28.90 -5.21 3.21
C LYS A 78 30.26 -5.90 2.99
N ALA A 79 30.27 -7.19 2.68
CA ALA A 79 31.49 -7.95 2.41
C ALA A 79 32.33 -7.36 1.25
N TYR A 80 31.71 -6.71 0.27
CA TYR A 80 32.43 -6.10 -0.85
C TYR A 80 33.31 -4.92 -0.41
N TYR A 81 32.94 -4.23 0.64
CA TYR A 81 33.70 -3.08 1.16
C TYR A 81 35.05 -3.50 1.77
N GLY A 82 35.24 -4.78 2.12
CA GLY A 82 36.51 -5.33 2.58
C GLY A 82 37.59 -5.46 1.48
N TYR A 83 37.16 -5.38 0.19
CA TYR A 83 38.07 -5.47 -0.95
C TYR A 83 38.60 -4.12 -1.45
N ILE A 84 38.12 -3.01 -0.87
CA ILE A 84 38.47 -1.65 -1.26
C ILE A 84 39.01 -0.87 -0.06
N ARG A 85 39.63 0.26 -0.36
CA ARG A 85 40.09 1.16 0.72
C ARG A 85 38.94 1.67 1.56
N PRO A 86 39.13 1.83 2.88
CA PRO A 86 38.10 2.47 3.72
C PRO A 86 37.72 3.85 3.18
N LEU A 87 36.42 4.18 3.30
CA LEU A 87 35.91 5.48 2.87
C LEU A 87 36.61 6.62 3.62
N ASN A 88 37.20 7.55 2.86
CA ASN A 88 37.60 8.88 3.35
C ASN A 88 36.63 9.90 2.72
N PRO A 89 35.71 10.52 3.50
CA PRO A 89 34.75 11.49 2.96
C PRO A 89 35.38 12.73 2.33
N ASP A 90 36.58 13.08 2.76
CA ASP A 90 37.31 14.25 2.27
C ASP A 90 38.10 13.96 0.96
N ARG A 91 38.31 12.66 0.65
CA ARG A 91 38.99 12.20 -0.57
C ARG A 91 38.46 10.83 -1.02
N ILE A 92 37.36 10.84 -1.80
CA ILE A 92 36.77 9.62 -2.33
C ILE A 92 37.61 9.08 -3.49
N HIS A 93 37.96 7.78 -3.43
CA HIS A 93 38.60 7.06 -4.51
C HIS A 93 37.57 6.29 -5.36
N PHE A 94 36.96 6.97 -6.30
CA PHE A 94 35.79 6.42 -7.09
C PHE A 94 36.11 5.13 -7.82
N LYS A 95 37.36 4.91 -8.28
CA LYS A 95 37.78 3.66 -8.93
C LYS A 95 37.61 2.43 -8.04
N ASP A 96 37.77 2.59 -6.71
CA ASP A 96 37.55 1.48 -5.77
C ASP A 96 36.07 1.08 -5.76
N TRP A 97 35.17 2.05 -5.71
CA TRP A 97 33.72 1.82 -5.74
C TRP A 97 33.24 1.27 -7.09
N ASP A 98 33.81 1.73 -8.21
CA ASP A 98 33.52 1.17 -9.53
C ASP A 98 33.97 -0.30 -9.65
N SER A 99 35.11 -0.67 -9.05
CA SER A 99 35.64 -2.04 -9.05
C SER A 99 34.70 -3.06 -8.39
N ILE A 100 33.87 -2.63 -7.43
CA ILE A 100 32.82 -3.43 -6.80
C ILE A 100 31.44 -3.21 -7.44
N GLN A 101 31.41 -2.59 -8.61
CA GLN A 101 30.20 -2.35 -9.43
C GLN A 101 29.17 -1.41 -8.77
N ALA A 102 29.56 -0.52 -7.88
CA ALA A 102 28.71 0.53 -7.40
C ALA A 102 28.38 1.52 -8.54
N ARG A 103 27.08 1.76 -8.78
CA ARG A 103 26.65 2.82 -9.70
C ARG A 103 26.46 4.14 -8.95
N LEU A 104 25.91 4.06 -7.75
CA LEU A 104 25.76 5.17 -6.83
C LEU A 104 26.52 4.90 -5.53
N LEU A 105 27.05 5.96 -4.93
CA LEU A 105 27.65 5.94 -3.61
C LEU A 105 26.93 6.95 -2.72
N LEU A 106 26.29 6.48 -1.64
CA LEU A 106 25.76 7.31 -0.58
C LEU A 106 26.71 7.31 0.60
N THR A 107 27.35 8.45 0.87
CA THR A 107 28.20 8.64 2.05
C THR A 107 27.43 9.39 3.13
N GLY A 108 27.73 9.09 4.40
CA GLY A 108 27.18 9.78 5.55
C GLY A 108 28.25 10.22 6.53
N GLU A 109 28.11 11.41 7.04
CA GLU A 109 28.92 11.94 8.15
C GLU A 109 28.01 12.33 9.30
N LEU A 110 28.36 11.96 10.53
CA LEU A 110 27.59 12.28 11.72
C LEU A 110 28.47 13.01 12.75
N ARG A 111 27.91 14.04 13.35
CA ARG A 111 28.47 14.68 14.55
C ARG A 111 27.39 14.92 15.59
N GLU A 112 27.78 14.89 16.84
CA GLU A 112 26.94 15.27 17.97
C GLU A 112 27.25 16.71 18.36
N ASP A 113 26.22 17.52 18.59
CA ASP A 113 26.31 18.91 18.99
C ASP A 113 25.15 19.23 19.96
N GLY A 114 25.48 19.53 21.22
CA GLY A 114 24.53 19.90 22.26
C GLY A 114 23.43 18.88 22.50
N GLY A 115 23.71 17.57 22.41
CA GLY A 115 22.73 16.49 22.58
C GLY A 115 21.85 16.24 21.34
N ARG A 116 22.13 16.91 20.23
CA ARG A 116 21.53 16.67 18.93
C ARG A 116 22.53 16.05 17.97
N PHE A 117 22.02 15.28 17.01
CA PHE A 117 22.79 14.67 15.95
C PHE A 117 22.62 15.44 14.67
N ILE A 118 23.72 15.77 14.01
CA ILE A 118 23.73 16.41 12.69
C ILE A 118 24.28 15.39 11.71
N PHE A 119 23.44 14.97 10.76
CA PHE A 119 23.75 14.04 9.70
C PHE A 119 23.90 14.77 8.36
N ASP A 120 25.04 14.58 7.72
CA ASP A 120 25.35 15.07 6.37
C ASP A 120 25.41 13.88 5.42
N GLY A 121 24.36 13.66 4.64
CA GLY A 121 24.29 12.63 3.59
C GLY A 121 24.65 13.21 2.23
N LYS A 122 25.48 12.51 1.45
CA LYS A 122 25.90 12.91 0.09
C LYS A 122 25.80 11.75 -0.87
N VAL A 123 25.28 11.99 -2.07
CA VAL A 123 25.15 11.00 -3.15
C VAL A 123 26.06 11.37 -4.30
N TYR A 124 26.76 10.38 -4.83
CA TYR A 124 27.65 10.50 -5.96
C TYR A 124 27.33 9.48 -7.04
N ASP A 125 27.45 9.86 -8.31
CA ASP A 125 27.56 8.95 -9.43
C ASP A 125 29.03 8.47 -9.51
N VAL A 126 29.22 7.17 -9.35
CA VAL A 126 30.56 6.58 -9.23
C VAL A 126 31.33 6.67 -10.55
N ARG A 127 30.67 6.38 -11.67
CA ARG A 127 31.34 6.34 -12.99
C ARG A 127 31.76 7.71 -13.49
N SER A 128 30.92 8.72 -13.27
CA SER A 128 31.24 10.09 -13.67
C SER A 128 32.00 10.86 -12.60
N GLU A 129 32.24 10.24 -11.45
CA GLU A 129 32.89 10.84 -10.28
C GLU A 129 32.20 12.14 -9.79
N ARG A 130 30.88 12.27 -10.07
CA ARG A 130 30.15 13.50 -9.84
C ARG A 130 29.33 13.45 -8.56
N TYR A 131 29.45 14.52 -7.77
CA TYR A 131 28.49 14.84 -6.73
C TYR A 131 27.11 15.12 -7.34
N ILE A 132 26.05 14.48 -6.81
CA ILE A 132 24.67 14.64 -7.28
C ILE A 132 23.87 15.53 -6.32
N VAL A 133 23.79 15.13 -5.04
CA VAL A 133 23.01 15.82 -4.02
C VAL A 133 23.60 15.61 -2.64
N GLY A 134 23.44 16.57 -1.77
CA GLY A 134 23.71 16.46 -0.34
C GLY A 134 22.60 17.08 0.49
N LYS A 135 22.34 16.46 1.61
CA LYS A 135 21.33 16.92 2.57
C LYS A 135 21.91 16.91 3.97
N ARG A 136 21.60 17.96 4.71
CA ARG A 136 21.89 18.07 6.13
C ARG A 136 20.60 17.99 6.93
N TYR A 137 20.59 17.10 7.91
CA TYR A 137 19.48 16.94 8.84
C TYR A 137 19.99 17.09 10.27
N GLN A 138 19.13 17.62 11.14
CA GLN A 138 19.40 17.70 12.57
C GLN A 138 18.22 17.04 13.31
N ALA A 139 18.52 16.16 14.25
CA ALA A 139 17.55 15.46 15.05
C ALA A 139 18.06 15.14 16.46
N ASP A 140 17.15 14.90 17.37
CA ASP A 140 17.43 14.17 18.60
C ASP A 140 17.45 12.65 18.34
N LYS A 141 17.64 11.86 19.38
CA LYS A 141 17.68 10.39 19.28
C LYS A 141 16.37 9.82 18.69
N ALA A 142 15.20 10.39 19.03
CA ALA A 142 13.92 9.91 18.55
C ALA A 142 13.69 10.17 17.06
N GLY A 143 14.37 11.19 16.50
CA GLY A 143 14.25 11.58 15.10
C GLY A 143 15.23 10.90 14.15
N LEU A 144 16.14 10.03 14.61
CA LEU A 144 17.19 9.42 13.76
C LEU A 144 16.62 8.58 12.62
N ARG A 145 15.59 7.77 12.88
CA ARG A 145 14.91 6.99 11.84
C ARG A 145 14.31 7.90 10.77
N LEU A 146 13.63 8.98 11.18
CA LEU A 146 13.05 9.93 10.23
C LEU A 146 14.12 10.61 9.36
N VAL A 147 15.33 10.87 9.91
CA VAL A 147 16.47 11.38 9.13
C VAL A 147 16.88 10.39 8.04
N ALA A 148 16.97 9.09 8.38
CA ALA A 148 17.29 8.05 7.43
C ALA A 148 16.22 7.95 6.33
N HIS A 149 14.94 7.85 6.69
CA HIS A 149 13.82 7.81 5.76
C HIS A 149 13.78 9.02 4.81
N LYS A 150 14.03 10.24 5.34
CA LYS A 150 14.12 11.44 4.49
C LYS A 150 15.26 11.37 3.49
N MET A 151 16.41 10.82 3.87
CA MET A 151 17.53 10.65 2.95
C MET A 151 17.23 9.59 1.88
N ALA A 152 16.58 8.50 2.25
CA ALA A 152 16.10 7.48 1.32
C ALA A 152 15.05 8.04 0.34
N ASP A 153 14.11 8.88 0.80
CA ASP A 153 13.16 9.57 -0.05
C ASP A 153 13.82 10.54 -1.04
N GLU A 154 14.94 11.18 -0.66
CA GLU A 154 15.73 11.99 -1.61
C GLU A 154 16.36 11.11 -2.70
N LEU A 155 16.83 9.89 -2.38
CA LEU A 155 17.29 8.94 -3.38
C LEU A 155 16.17 8.55 -4.36
N MET A 156 14.95 8.29 -3.86
CA MET A 156 13.81 7.99 -4.73
C MET A 156 13.53 9.14 -5.71
N LYS A 157 13.46 10.36 -5.20
CA LYS A 157 13.20 11.57 -6.02
C LYS A 157 14.25 11.81 -7.11
N LEU A 158 15.54 11.51 -6.84
CA LEU A 158 16.62 11.63 -7.83
C LEU A 158 16.39 10.75 -9.07
N HIS A 159 15.64 9.66 -8.92
CA HIS A 159 15.32 8.74 -9.99
C HIS A 159 13.90 8.91 -10.55
N GLY A 160 13.22 10.02 -10.21
CA GLY A 160 11.86 10.30 -10.66
C GLY A 160 10.79 9.44 -9.99
N GLU A 161 11.16 8.78 -8.88
CA GLU A 161 10.29 7.88 -8.14
C GLU A 161 9.55 8.60 -7.02
N LYS A 162 8.35 8.12 -6.70
CA LYS A 162 7.60 8.65 -5.56
C LYS A 162 8.25 8.24 -4.24
N PRO A 163 8.45 9.17 -3.29
CA PRO A 163 8.92 8.86 -1.95
C PRO A 163 7.88 8.02 -1.19
N ILE A 164 8.35 7.03 -0.43
CA ILE A 164 7.49 6.14 0.36
C ILE A 164 7.93 6.01 1.83
N PHE A 165 9.19 6.34 2.14
CA PHE A 165 9.79 6.01 3.44
C PHE A 165 9.32 6.91 4.57
N THR A 166 8.88 8.14 4.27
CA THR A 166 8.26 9.04 5.25
C THR A 166 6.73 8.92 5.31
N THR A 167 6.15 8.00 4.55
CA THR A 167 4.70 7.78 4.54
C THR A 167 4.22 6.95 5.73
N LYS A 168 2.93 6.94 5.98
CA LYS A 168 2.31 6.26 7.13
C LYS A 168 1.26 5.26 6.68
N ILE A 169 1.06 4.24 7.50
CA ILE A 169 -0.03 3.28 7.37
C ILE A 169 -0.98 3.49 8.54
N ALA A 170 -2.24 3.84 8.26
CA ALA A 170 -3.30 3.81 9.24
C ALA A 170 -3.89 2.39 9.31
N PHE A 171 -4.30 1.94 10.48
CA PHE A 171 -4.88 0.61 10.67
C PHE A 171 -5.73 0.57 11.94
N VAL A 172 -6.56 -0.46 12.05
CA VAL A 172 -7.33 -0.73 13.28
C VAL A 172 -6.55 -1.68 14.17
N SER A 173 -6.49 -1.38 15.47
CA SER A 173 -5.84 -2.27 16.45
C SER A 173 -6.62 -2.31 17.77
N ASN A 174 -6.71 -3.52 18.35
CA ASN A 174 -7.27 -3.71 19.69
C ASN A 174 -6.20 -3.85 20.79
N ARG A 175 -4.92 -3.50 20.48
CA ARG A 175 -3.76 -3.68 21.40
C ARG A 175 -3.92 -3.05 22.77
N ASP A 176 -4.75 -2.05 22.91
CA ASP A 176 -5.04 -1.35 24.17
C ASP A 176 -6.49 -1.60 24.66
N GLY A 177 -7.09 -2.74 24.23
CA GLY A 177 -8.36 -3.29 24.76
C GLY A 177 -9.60 -2.95 23.94
N ASN A 178 -9.53 -2.07 22.95
CA ASN A 178 -10.63 -1.70 22.06
C ASN A 178 -10.13 -1.47 20.62
N ASP A 179 -10.98 -1.72 19.63
CA ASP A 179 -10.68 -1.41 18.23
C ASP A 179 -10.64 0.11 18.01
N GLU A 180 -9.46 0.64 17.82
CA GLU A 180 -9.18 2.05 17.60
C GLU A 180 -8.30 2.25 16.37
N ILE A 181 -8.28 3.44 15.81
CA ILE A 181 -7.39 3.79 14.71
C ILE A 181 -5.98 4.07 15.26
N TYR A 182 -5.01 3.43 14.67
CA TYR A 182 -3.58 3.63 14.86
C TYR A 182 -2.92 4.07 13.55
N MET A 183 -1.77 4.66 13.63
CA MET A 183 -0.85 4.85 12.51
C MET A 183 0.53 4.35 12.88
N MET A 184 1.30 3.92 11.87
CA MET A 184 2.69 3.48 12.00
C MET A 184 3.50 3.96 10.79
N ASP A 185 4.85 3.89 10.91
CA ASP A 185 5.73 4.08 9.76
C ASP A 185 5.49 2.97 8.72
N TYR A 186 5.92 3.20 7.48
CA TYR A 186 5.73 2.25 6.38
C TYR A 186 6.28 0.85 6.68
N ASP A 187 7.29 0.76 7.53
CA ASP A 187 7.99 -0.47 7.92
C ASP A 187 7.45 -1.12 9.21
N GLY A 188 6.34 -0.60 9.76
CA GLY A 188 5.71 -1.09 10.99
C GLY A 188 6.21 -0.43 12.27
N ALA A 189 7.22 0.46 12.20
CA ALA A 189 7.75 1.11 13.38
C ALA A 189 6.81 2.21 13.94
N ALA A 190 7.06 2.60 15.20
CA ALA A 190 6.42 3.72 15.90
C ALA A 190 4.87 3.72 15.86
N PRO A 191 4.18 2.60 16.16
CA PRO A 191 2.72 2.58 16.15
C PRO A 191 2.16 3.55 17.19
N THR A 192 1.34 4.49 16.73
CA THR A 192 0.75 5.54 17.54
C THR A 192 -0.77 5.51 17.44
N ARG A 193 -1.47 5.55 18.58
CA ARG A 193 -2.92 5.58 18.64
C ARG A 193 -3.46 6.95 18.22
N ILE A 194 -4.50 6.96 17.37
CA ILE A 194 -5.11 8.16 16.81
C ILE A 194 -6.47 8.46 17.44
N THR A 195 -7.29 7.42 17.70
CA THR A 195 -8.61 7.60 18.33
C THR A 195 -8.63 7.06 19.76
N PHE A 196 -9.47 7.66 20.66
CA PHE A 196 -9.43 7.41 22.11
C PHE A 196 -10.83 7.32 22.73
N ASN A 197 -11.87 7.07 21.92
CA ASN A 197 -13.25 7.16 22.41
C ASN A 197 -13.77 5.90 23.13
N ARG A 198 -13.00 4.82 23.15
CA ARG A 198 -13.32 3.51 23.77
C ARG A 198 -14.52 2.79 23.13
N ILE A 199 -14.95 3.24 21.97
CA ILE A 199 -15.95 2.60 21.11
C ILE A 199 -15.26 2.22 19.82
N LYS A 200 -15.76 1.22 19.12
CA LYS A 200 -15.13 0.68 17.91
C LYS A 200 -15.03 1.73 16.82
N ASP A 201 -13.82 1.92 16.30
CA ASP A 201 -13.50 2.74 15.14
C ASP A 201 -12.86 1.85 14.06
N TYR A 202 -13.35 1.98 12.81
CA TYR A 202 -12.99 1.10 11.70
C TYR A 202 -12.72 1.84 10.40
N MET A 203 -12.10 1.12 9.44
CA MET A 203 -11.97 1.51 8.03
C MET A 203 -11.34 2.89 7.87
N PRO A 204 -10.11 3.11 8.38
CA PRO A 204 -9.42 4.36 8.18
C PRO A 204 -9.09 4.56 6.70
N ALA A 205 -9.18 5.81 6.23
CA ALA A 205 -8.75 6.22 4.90
C ALA A 205 -8.01 7.55 4.99
N TRP A 206 -6.79 7.62 4.42
CA TRP A 206 -6.00 8.84 4.40
C TRP A 206 -6.46 9.82 3.33
N SER A 207 -6.45 11.10 3.67
CA SER A 207 -6.49 12.17 2.67
C SER A 207 -5.17 12.26 1.90
N PRO A 208 -5.18 12.70 0.60
CA PRO A 208 -3.97 12.80 -0.21
C PRO A 208 -2.92 13.75 0.36
N ASP A 209 -3.31 14.74 1.14
CA ASP A 209 -2.40 15.68 1.81
C ASP A 209 -1.76 15.12 3.10
N GLN A 210 -2.12 13.89 3.48
CA GLN A 210 -1.64 13.17 4.68
C GLN A 210 -1.96 13.89 6.01
N ARG A 211 -3.00 14.73 6.03
CA ARG A 211 -3.39 15.50 7.22
C ARG A 211 -4.64 14.98 7.89
N THR A 212 -5.49 14.31 7.16
CA THR A 212 -6.82 13.89 7.62
C THR A 212 -7.01 12.39 7.43
N ILE A 213 -7.64 11.75 8.42
CA ILE A 213 -8.12 10.36 8.31
C ILE A 213 -9.64 10.41 8.34
N ALA A 214 -10.29 9.83 7.34
CA ALA A 214 -11.70 9.46 7.39
C ALA A 214 -11.83 8.09 8.05
N PHE A 215 -12.85 7.89 8.89
CA PHE A 215 -13.08 6.59 9.54
C PHE A 215 -14.54 6.44 9.95
N THR A 216 -14.97 5.19 10.12
CA THR A 216 -16.28 4.84 10.66
C THR A 216 -16.20 4.67 12.16
N SER A 217 -17.06 5.35 12.91
CA SER A 217 -17.16 5.23 14.37
C SER A 217 -18.57 4.88 14.81
N TYR A 218 -18.67 4.03 15.83
CA TYR A 218 -19.93 3.62 16.43
C TYR A 218 -20.29 4.43 17.69
N ARG A 219 -19.51 5.46 18.05
CA ARG A 219 -19.64 6.25 19.29
C ARG A 219 -20.95 7.01 19.44
N ALA A 220 -21.68 7.25 18.36
CA ALA A 220 -22.98 7.93 18.37
C ALA A 220 -24.17 6.98 18.21
N GLY A 221 -24.00 5.68 18.51
CA GLY A 221 -25.07 4.66 18.48
C GLY A 221 -25.31 4.02 17.12
N GLY A 222 -24.55 4.37 16.09
CA GLY A 222 -24.60 3.80 14.74
C GLY A 222 -23.28 3.98 14.02
N ALA A 223 -23.10 3.33 12.88
CA ALA A 223 -21.93 3.50 12.04
C ALA A 223 -21.97 4.85 11.33
N HIS A 224 -21.21 5.80 11.80
CA HIS A 224 -21.16 7.16 11.28
C HIS A 224 -19.76 7.49 10.77
N LEU A 225 -19.70 8.36 9.77
CA LEU A 225 -18.46 8.74 9.13
C LEU A 225 -17.90 10.03 9.75
N TYR A 226 -16.65 9.98 10.16
CA TYR A 226 -15.90 11.08 10.76
C TYR A 226 -14.65 11.41 9.97
N LEU A 227 -14.24 12.66 10.00
CA LEU A 227 -12.92 13.14 9.59
C LEU A 227 -12.14 13.59 10.81
N ARG A 228 -10.88 13.18 10.92
CA ARG A 228 -9.97 13.65 11.97
C ARG A 228 -8.71 14.24 11.35
N ASN A 229 -8.42 15.50 11.67
CA ASN A 229 -7.11 16.08 11.41
C ASN A 229 -6.11 15.52 12.44
N ILE A 230 -5.06 14.84 11.98
CA ILE A 230 -4.11 14.13 12.86
C ILE A 230 -3.16 15.08 13.60
N TYR A 231 -2.93 16.29 13.07
CA TYR A 231 -2.05 17.29 13.69
C TYR A 231 -2.77 18.20 14.67
N GLU A 232 -4.00 18.59 14.34
CA GLU A 232 -4.81 19.48 15.17
C GLU A 232 -5.68 18.70 16.18
N GLY A 233 -5.89 17.42 15.94
CA GLY A 233 -6.77 16.58 16.76
C GLY A 233 -8.27 16.90 16.62
N THR A 234 -8.64 17.81 15.70
CA THR A 234 -10.03 18.18 15.43
C THR A 234 -10.77 17.08 14.72
N GLU A 235 -12.05 16.87 15.05
CA GLU A 235 -12.92 15.86 14.42
C GLU A 235 -14.21 16.49 13.91
N THR A 236 -14.65 16.05 12.73
CA THR A 236 -15.89 16.48 12.10
C THR A 236 -16.74 15.26 11.75
N LEU A 237 -18.00 15.26 12.19
CA LEU A 237 -19.00 14.28 11.74
C LEU A 237 -19.49 14.68 10.34
N VAL A 238 -19.34 13.79 9.37
CA VAL A 238 -19.68 14.10 7.97
C VAL A 238 -20.90 13.36 7.45
N SER A 239 -21.25 12.22 8.03
CA SER A 239 -22.51 11.50 7.72
C SER A 239 -22.99 10.73 8.93
N SER A 240 -24.27 10.98 9.33
CA SER A 240 -24.89 10.39 10.51
C SER A 240 -26.24 9.70 10.23
N LYS A 241 -26.76 9.80 9.00
CA LYS A 241 -27.99 9.09 8.62
C LYS A 241 -27.64 7.79 7.92
N GLY A 242 -28.32 6.71 8.30
CA GLY A 242 -28.02 5.36 7.83
C GLY A 242 -26.70 4.81 8.39
N THR A 243 -26.25 3.68 7.87
CA THR A 243 -24.95 3.07 8.13
C THR A 243 -23.95 3.58 7.12
N ASN A 244 -22.85 4.22 7.56
CA ASN A 244 -21.85 4.86 6.70
C ASN A 244 -20.46 4.27 6.94
N TYR A 245 -19.80 3.77 5.90
CA TYR A 245 -18.54 3.05 6.03
C TYR A 245 -17.72 3.05 4.73
N ALA A 246 -16.51 2.48 4.78
CA ALA A 246 -15.60 2.27 3.65
C ALA A 246 -15.36 3.55 2.83
N ALA A 247 -14.89 4.59 3.50
CA ALA A 247 -14.57 5.87 2.86
C ALA A 247 -13.29 5.80 2.02
N ALA A 248 -13.26 6.54 0.91
CA ALA A 248 -12.10 6.73 0.06
C ALA A 248 -12.04 8.16 -0.47
N PHE A 249 -10.92 8.86 -0.25
CA PHE A 249 -10.72 10.21 -0.79
C PHE A 249 -10.44 10.17 -2.29
N SER A 250 -10.97 11.15 -3.01
CA SER A 250 -10.53 11.42 -4.39
C SER A 250 -9.07 11.91 -4.40
N PRO A 251 -8.30 11.68 -5.48
CA PRO A 251 -6.87 12.05 -5.54
C PRO A 251 -6.61 13.55 -5.36
N ASP A 252 -7.58 14.40 -5.69
CA ASP A 252 -7.51 15.85 -5.47
C ASP A 252 -7.93 16.29 -4.06
N GLY A 253 -8.35 15.35 -3.20
CA GLY A 253 -8.80 15.60 -1.83
C GLY A 253 -10.12 16.36 -1.70
N ARG A 254 -10.85 16.59 -2.79
CA ARG A 254 -12.09 17.40 -2.78
C ARG A 254 -13.34 16.59 -2.50
N ARG A 255 -13.31 15.29 -2.80
CA ARG A 255 -14.46 14.40 -2.64
C ARG A 255 -14.11 13.19 -1.79
N LEU A 256 -15.12 12.65 -1.12
CA LEU A 256 -15.05 11.41 -0.37
C LEU A 256 -16.11 10.45 -0.90
N ALA A 257 -15.70 9.35 -1.52
CA ALA A 257 -16.62 8.25 -1.83
C ALA A 257 -16.80 7.40 -0.56
N PHE A 258 -18.01 6.90 -0.32
CA PHE A 258 -18.31 6.05 0.83
C PHE A 258 -19.57 5.22 0.57
N CYS A 259 -19.74 4.16 1.35
CA CYS A 259 -20.94 3.35 1.35
C CYS A 259 -21.94 3.91 2.35
N SER A 260 -23.21 3.93 1.97
CA SER A 260 -24.30 4.34 2.87
C SER A 260 -25.58 3.54 2.62
N THR A 261 -26.29 3.21 3.71
CA THR A 261 -27.65 2.65 3.66
C THR A 261 -28.72 3.74 3.79
N LEU A 262 -28.45 4.94 3.31
CA LEU A 262 -29.37 6.09 3.34
C LEU A 262 -30.52 5.96 2.30
N THR A 263 -30.81 4.78 1.86
CA THR A 263 -31.90 4.46 0.94
C THR A 263 -33.14 3.99 1.70
N GLU A 264 -34.33 4.13 1.11
CA GLU A 264 -35.58 3.70 1.72
C GLU A 264 -35.64 2.19 1.98
N ASP A 265 -34.99 1.41 1.13
CA ASP A 265 -34.86 -0.05 1.23
C ASP A 265 -33.73 -0.53 2.15
N GLY A 266 -32.91 0.42 2.67
CA GLY A 266 -31.76 0.12 3.54
C GLY A 266 -30.60 -0.58 2.82
N ASN A 267 -30.60 -0.62 1.49
CA ASN A 267 -29.54 -1.20 0.69
C ASN A 267 -28.27 -0.33 0.73
N ALA A 268 -27.11 -0.95 0.72
CA ALA A 268 -25.82 -0.22 0.70
C ALA A 268 -25.50 0.23 -0.73
N GLU A 269 -25.29 1.52 -0.89
CA GLU A 269 -24.97 2.17 -2.16
C GLU A 269 -23.76 3.09 -2.02
N ILE A 270 -23.10 3.38 -3.14
CA ILE A 270 -21.97 4.32 -3.17
C ILE A 270 -22.50 5.75 -3.26
N TYR A 271 -21.98 6.59 -2.37
CA TYR A 271 -22.18 8.03 -2.34
C TYR A 271 -20.86 8.77 -2.54
N ALA A 272 -20.91 9.97 -3.11
CA ALA A 272 -19.80 10.91 -3.13
C ALA A 272 -20.19 12.17 -2.34
N LEU A 273 -19.39 12.54 -1.35
CA LEU A 273 -19.50 13.77 -0.58
C LEU A 273 -18.55 14.81 -1.15
N ASP A 274 -19.04 16.00 -1.49
CA ASP A 274 -18.22 17.20 -1.70
C ASP A 274 -17.79 17.75 -0.32
N LEU A 275 -16.50 17.78 -0.05
CA LEU A 275 -15.97 18.15 1.26
C LEU A 275 -16.06 19.65 1.55
N ALA A 276 -16.10 20.49 0.53
CA ALA A 276 -16.25 21.94 0.70
C ALA A 276 -17.72 22.32 0.90
N ALA A 277 -18.62 21.74 0.12
CA ALA A 277 -20.06 22.02 0.21
C ALA A 277 -20.77 21.19 1.28
N MET A 278 -20.14 20.15 1.83
CA MET A 278 -20.74 19.16 2.74
C MET A 278 -22.05 18.57 2.21
N ARG A 279 -22.08 18.26 0.92
CA ARG A 279 -23.23 17.67 0.22
C ARG A 279 -22.87 16.35 -0.37
N SER A 280 -23.64 15.30 -0.03
CA SER A 280 -23.51 13.97 -0.60
C SER A 280 -24.46 13.78 -1.77
N ARG A 281 -24.01 13.01 -2.78
CA ARG A 281 -24.78 12.56 -3.92
C ARG A 281 -24.65 11.05 -4.06
N ARG A 282 -25.77 10.34 -4.21
CA ARG A 282 -25.79 8.91 -4.53
C ARG A 282 -25.25 8.68 -5.94
N LEU A 283 -24.38 7.69 -6.13
CA LEU A 283 -23.77 7.32 -7.40
C LEU A 283 -24.34 6.04 -7.99
N THR A 284 -24.74 5.09 -7.16
CA THR A 284 -25.30 3.80 -7.60
C THR A 284 -26.78 3.67 -7.24
N TYR A 285 -27.56 3.05 -8.14
CA TYR A 285 -29.03 2.96 -8.04
C TYR A 285 -29.47 1.57 -8.51
N ASN A 286 -29.45 0.59 -7.64
CA ASN A 286 -29.88 -0.77 -7.97
C ASN A 286 -30.28 -1.52 -6.68
N SER A 287 -30.76 -2.76 -6.82
CA SER A 287 -31.15 -3.61 -5.69
C SER A 287 -30.01 -4.44 -5.11
N ALA A 288 -28.82 -4.34 -5.69
CA ALA A 288 -27.62 -5.02 -5.21
C ALA A 288 -26.88 -4.20 -4.15
N THR A 289 -26.03 -4.86 -3.39
CA THR A 289 -25.13 -4.22 -2.44
C THR A 289 -23.90 -3.68 -3.16
N ASP A 290 -23.70 -2.37 -3.13
CA ASP A 290 -22.53 -1.69 -3.70
C ASP A 290 -21.63 -1.14 -2.59
N THR A 291 -20.37 -1.60 -2.52
CA THR A 291 -19.44 -1.33 -1.39
C THR A 291 -18.01 -1.09 -1.84
N ALA A 292 -17.15 -0.74 -0.85
CA ALA A 292 -15.70 -0.64 -1.00
C ALA A 292 -15.24 0.20 -2.21
N PRO A 293 -15.64 1.47 -2.31
CA PRO A 293 -15.20 2.34 -3.41
C PRO A 293 -13.70 2.64 -3.34
N SER A 294 -13.05 2.67 -4.51
CA SER A 294 -11.65 3.06 -4.66
C SER A 294 -11.48 3.93 -5.90
N TRP A 295 -10.95 5.13 -5.73
CA TRP A 295 -10.73 6.06 -6.83
C TRP A 295 -9.57 5.65 -7.73
N SER A 296 -9.75 5.86 -9.04
CA SER A 296 -8.61 5.89 -9.96
C SER A 296 -7.70 7.08 -9.65
N PRO A 297 -6.38 7.01 -9.91
CA PRO A 297 -5.45 8.11 -9.63
C PRO A 297 -5.73 9.37 -10.45
N THR A 298 -6.53 9.27 -11.52
CA THR A 298 -6.99 10.42 -12.31
C THR A 298 -8.23 11.09 -11.71
N GLY A 299 -8.89 10.48 -10.74
CA GLY A 299 -10.16 10.93 -10.16
C GLY A 299 -11.35 10.85 -11.12
N ARG A 300 -11.20 10.16 -12.26
CA ARG A 300 -12.25 10.05 -13.30
C ARG A 300 -13.13 8.82 -13.13
N GLU A 301 -12.64 7.80 -12.44
CA GLU A 301 -13.34 6.53 -12.26
C GLU A 301 -13.26 6.06 -10.81
N ILE A 302 -14.19 5.18 -10.44
CA ILE A 302 -14.28 4.53 -9.13
C ILE A 302 -14.42 3.03 -9.37
N ALA A 303 -13.50 2.24 -8.83
CA ALA A 303 -13.67 0.80 -8.68
C ALA A 303 -14.50 0.52 -7.43
N PHE A 304 -15.35 -0.49 -7.46
CA PHE A 304 -16.20 -0.87 -6.33
C PHE A 304 -16.61 -2.33 -6.40
N THR A 305 -17.05 -2.85 -5.28
CA THR A 305 -17.62 -4.20 -5.16
C THR A 305 -19.14 -4.15 -5.31
N THR A 306 -19.70 -5.09 -6.08
CA THR A 306 -21.15 -5.22 -6.22
C THR A 306 -21.58 -6.67 -6.44
N ASP A 307 -22.71 -7.08 -5.88
CA ASP A 307 -23.29 -8.40 -6.07
C ASP A 307 -24.48 -8.40 -7.07
N ARG A 308 -24.52 -7.42 -7.98
CA ARG A 308 -25.60 -7.26 -9.00
C ARG A 308 -25.78 -8.42 -9.96
N LEU A 309 -24.82 -9.33 -10.07
CA LEU A 309 -24.94 -10.57 -10.86
C LEU A 309 -25.57 -11.72 -10.08
N GLY A 310 -25.73 -11.58 -8.77
CA GLY A 310 -26.33 -12.57 -7.88
C GLY A 310 -25.90 -12.34 -6.43
N ALA A 311 -26.85 -12.32 -5.53
CA ALA A 311 -26.60 -12.10 -4.10
C ALA A 311 -25.58 -13.11 -3.57
N GLY A 312 -24.59 -12.62 -2.84
CA GLY A 312 -23.49 -13.42 -2.27
C GLY A 312 -22.38 -13.79 -3.26
N SER A 313 -22.40 -13.25 -4.47
CA SER A 313 -21.36 -13.42 -5.49
C SER A 313 -20.78 -12.06 -5.91
N PRO A 314 -20.16 -11.31 -4.99
CA PRO A 314 -19.65 -9.98 -5.27
C PRO A 314 -18.55 -10.01 -6.33
N GLN A 315 -18.51 -8.97 -7.15
CA GLN A 315 -17.57 -8.79 -8.24
C GLN A 315 -17.06 -7.36 -8.26
N ILE A 316 -15.88 -7.15 -8.87
CA ILE A 316 -15.33 -5.81 -9.03
C ILE A 316 -15.84 -5.17 -10.31
N TYR A 317 -16.39 -3.98 -10.16
CA TYR A 317 -16.85 -3.11 -11.23
C TYR A 317 -16.13 -1.77 -11.19
N VAL A 318 -16.17 -1.07 -12.29
CA VAL A 318 -15.69 0.31 -12.43
C VAL A 318 -16.83 1.15 -13.00
N MET A 319 -16.97 2.36 -12.51
CA MET A 319 -17.89 3.39 -13.02
C MET A 319 -17.14 4.73 -13.16
N ASP A 320 -17.72 5.66 -13.92
CA ASP A 320 -17.25 7.05 -13.93
C ASP A 320 -17.44 7.68 -12.54
N ALA A 321 -16.66 8.69 -12.24
CA ALA A 321 -16.76 9.46 -10.99
C ALA A 321 -18.15 10.05 -10.71
N GLU A 322 -19.01 10.08 -11.74
CA GLU A 322 -20.39 10.57 -11.68
C GLU A 322 -21.42 9.44 -11.59
N GLY A 323 -21.00 8.18 -11.52
CA GLY A 323 -21.85 6.99 -11.38
C GLY A 323 -22.32 6.38 -12.71
N ALA A 324 -21.84 6.88 -13.87
CA ALA A 324 -22.19 6.36 -15.19
C ALA A 324 -21.19 5.28 -15.67
N ASN A 325 -21.50 4.67 -16.83
CA ASN A 325 -20.64 3.72 -17.55
C ASN A 325 -20.16 2.54 -16.71
N VAL A 326 -21.04 1.97 -15.92
CA VAL A 326 -20.77 0.85 -15.00
C VAL A 326 -20.40 -0.40 -15.80
N ARG A 327 -19.21 -0.96 -15.56
CA ARG A 327 -18.70 -2.15 -16.23
C ARG A 327 -17.97 -3.09 -15.27
N LYS A 328 -18.12 -4.40 -15.47
CA LYS A 328 -17.37 -5.43 -14.74
C LYS A 328 -15.92 -5.45 -15.19
N VAL A 329 -14.99 -5.60 -14.24
CA VAL A 329 -13.55 -5.73 -14.50
C VAL A 329 -12.91 -6.98 -13.90
N SER A 330 -13.57 -7.65 -12.94
CA SER A 330 -13.10 -8.94 -12.42
C SER A 330 -13.52 -10.08 -13.35
N PHE A 331 -12.67 -11.11 -13.43
CA PHE A 331 -12.87 -12.31 -14.25
C PHE A 331 -12.63 -13.56 -13.41
N GLY A 332 -13.25 -14.69 -13.82
CA GLY A 332 -13.14 -15.94 -13.07
C GLY A 332 -13.83 -15.86 -11.71
N GLY A 333 -13.89 -16.97 -10.97
CA GLY A 333 -14.38 -17.01 -9.60
C GLY A 333 -15.80 -16.47 -9.37
N ASN A 334 -16.30 -16.67 -8.17
CA ASN A 334 -17.64 -16.23 -7.76
C ASN A 334 -17.63 -15.20 -6.62
N TYR A 335 -16.43 -14.79 -6.14
CA TYR A 335 -16.29 -13.83 -5.04
C TYR A 335 -15.03 -13.00 -5.23
N HIS A 336 -15.22 -11.72 -5.50
CA HIS A 336 -14.16 -10.72 -5.57
C HIS A 336 -14.61 -9.47 -4.83
N ASP A 337 -13.77 -8.94 -3.93
CA ASP A 337 -14.13 -7.87 -3.01
C ASP A 337 -12.96 -6.91 -2.73
N SER A 338 -13.28 -5.77 -2.11
CA SER A 338 -12.31 -4.82 -1.57
C SER A 338 -11.25 -4.37 -2.59
N PRO A 339 -11.64 -3.81 -3.75
CA PRO A 339 -10.70 -3.34 -4.73
C PRO A 339 -9.92 -2.13 -4.22
N ALA A 340 -8.61 -2.07 -4.52
CA ALA A 340 -7.81 -0.87 -4.38
C ALA A 340 -7.11 -0.56 -5.70
N TRP A 341 -7.35 0.63 -6.25
CA TRP A 341 -6.75 1.08 -7.48
C TRP A 341 -5.29 1.52 -7.25
N ALA A 342 -4.37 1.02 -8.07
CA ALA A 342 -2.97 1.39 -7.96
C ALA A 342 -2.73 2.85 -8.34
N PRO A 343 -1.81 3.57 -7.67
CA PRO A 343 -1.45 4.95 -8.01
C PRO A 343 -0.89 5.11 -9.43
N THR A 344 -0.42 4.01 -10.04
CA THR A 344 0.05 3.95 -11.44
C THR A 344 -1.10 3.97 -12.47
N GLY A 345 -2.33 3.68 -12.03
CA GLY A 345 -3.53 3.74 -12.85
C GLY A 345 -3.80 2.51 -13.74
N ASP A 346 -2.87 1.60 -13.82
CA ASP A 346 -2.93 0.43 -14.70
C ASP A 346 -3.34 -0.87 -14.00
N ARG A 347 -3.48 -0.87 -12.67
CA ARG A 347 -3.73 -2.08 -11.87
C ARG A 347 -4.77 -1.86 -10.78
N ILE A 348 -5.49 -2.93 -10.43
CA ILE A 348 -6.36 -3.02 -9.25
C ILE A 348 -5.92 -4.25 -8.47
N VAL A 349 -5.63 -4.10 -7.17
CA VAL A 349 -5.54 -5.22 -6.24
C VAL A 349 -6.93 -5.49 -5.64
N TYR A 350 -7.28 -6.75 -5.44
CA TYR A 350 -8.57 -7.14 -4.88
C TYR A 350 -8.44 -8.46 -4.11
N VAL A 351 -9.43 -8.73 -3.27
CA VAL A 351 -9.59 -9.99 -2.55
C VAL A 351 -10.39 -10.97 -3.41
N SER A 352 -9.97 -12.23 -3.47
CA SER A 352 -10.74 -13.31 -4.09
C SER A 352 -10.83 -14.51 -3.15
N ARG A 353 -12.03 -15.10 -3.08
CA ARG A 353 -12.24 -16.32 -2.31
C ARG A 353 -11.81 -17.54 -3.13
N VAL A 354 -10.92 -18.33 -2.53
CA VAL A 354 -10.45 -19.60 -3.08
C VAL A 354 -10.71 -20.66 -2.02
N GLU A 355 -11.65 -21.58 -2.29
CA GLU A 355 -12.12 -22.56 -1.30
C GLU A 355 -12.65 -21.88 -0.01
N ASN A 356 -11.97 -22.09 1.12
CA ASN A 356 -12.29 -21.51 2.43
C ASN A 356 -11.32 -20.43 2.88
N ALA A 357 -10.53 -19.86 1.97
CA ALA A 357 -9.54 -18.82 2.23
C ALA A 357 -9.79 -17.61 1.34
N PHE A 358 -9.19 -16.48 1.72
CA PHE A 358 -9.17 -15.29 0.89
C PHE A 358 -7.73 -14.98 0.50
N ASP A 359 -7.51 -14.77 -0.80
CA ASP A 359 -6.22 -14.41 -1.36
C ASP A 359 -6.28 -13.08 -2.11
N LEU A 360 -5.13 -12.42 -2.20
CA LEU A 360 -4.99 -11.17 -2.92
C LEU A 360 -4.54 -11.42 -4.35
N TYR A 361 -5.15 -10.70 -5.27
CA TYR A 361 -4.86 -10.74 -6.70
C TYR A 361 -4.67 -9.31 -7.22
N VAL A 362 -3.77 -9.14 -8.18
CA VAL A 362 -3.58 -7.90 -8.94
C VAL A 362 -4.04 -8.14 -10.37
N LEU A 363 -5.02 -7.36 -10.82
CA LEU A 363 -5.46 -7.28 -12.20
C LEU A 363 -4.75 -6.12 -12.90
N ASN A 364 -4.10 -6.39 -14.01
CA ASN A 364 -3.64 -5.36 -14.94
C ASN A 364 -4.78 -4.99 -15.90
N LEU A 365 -5.24 -3.75 -15.83
CA LEU A 365 -6.39 -3.25 -16.60
C LEU A 365 -6.15 -3.12 -18.10
N ARG A 366 -4.88 -3.08 -18.55
CA ARG A 366 -4.51 -2.97 -19.97
C ARG A 366 -4.38 -4.33 -20.65
N THR A 367 -3.80 -5.29 -19.93
CA THR A 367 -3.48 -6.63 -20.48
C THR A 367 -4.44 -7.70 -20.04
N ASN A 368 -5.30 -7.45 -19.05
CA ASN A 368 -6.15 -8.39 -18.33
C ASN A 368 -5.38 -9.55 -17.68
N GLN A 369 -4.07 -9.36 -17.45
CA GLN A 369 -3.27 -10.32 -16.70
C GLN A 369 -3.59 -10.22 -15.22
N ILE A 370 -3.64 -11.37 -14.55
CA ILE A 370 -3.89 -11.51 -13.12
C ILE A 370 -2.66 -12.15 -12.48
N VAL A 371 -2.17 -11.52 -11.40
CA VAL A 371 -1.07 -12.02 -10.56
C VAL A 371 -1.62 -12.31 -9.18
N LYS A 372 -1.41 -13.53 -8.68
CA LYS A 372 -1.71 -13.89 -7.30
C LYS A 372 -0.59 -13.41 -6.37
N LEU A 373 -0.93 -12.63 -5.34
CA LEU A 373 0.06 -12.07 -4.40
C LEU A 373 0.30 -12.96 -3.17
N THR A 374 -0.72 -13.70 -2.73
CA THR A 374 -0.64 -14.51 -1.51
C THR A 374 -0.91 -15.97 -1.82
N GLU A 375 -0.15 -16.88 -1.21
CA GLU A 375 -0.26 -18.33 -1.47
C GLU A 375 -0.61 -19.14 -0.21
N GLN A 376 -0.68 -18.47 0.94
CA GLN A 376 -1.00 -19.11 2.21
C GLN A 376 -2.51 -19.26 2.37
N ARG A 377 -2.96 -20.43 2.84
CA ARG A 377 -4.37 -20.66 3.22
C ARG A 377 -4.71 -19.86 4.48
N ALA A 378 -5.02 -18.57 4.29
CA ALA A 378 -5.31 -17.60 5.34
C ALA A 378 -6.45 -16.68 4.90
N PHE A 379 -6.94 -15.86 5.80
CA PHE A 379 -7.80 -14.74 5.44
C PHE A 379 -6.90 -13.53 5.15
N ASN A 380 -6.69 -13.22 3.87
CA ASN A 380 -5.94 -12.07 3.39
C ASN A 380 -6.94 -11.03 2.86
N GLU A 381 -7.03 -9.87 3.49
CA GLU A 381 -8.13 -8.91 3.30
C GLU A 381 -7.63 -7.47 3.33
N SER A 382 -8.49 -6.57 2.80
CA SER A 382 -8.31 -5.12 2.90
C SER A 382 -6.97 -4.62 2.35
N PRO A 383 -6.66 -4.89 1.08
CA PRO A 383 -5.42 -4.43 0.47
C PRO A 383 -5.40 -2.91 0.27
N SER A 384 -4.22 -2.30 0.42
CA SER A 384 -3.97 -0.89 0.11
C SER A 384 -2.57 -0.73 -0.49
N TRP A 385 -2.45 0.09 -1.55
CA TRP A 385 -1.20 0.31 -2.26
C TRP A 385 -0.27 1.31 -1.53
N SER A 386 1.05 1.10 -1.70
CA SER A 386 2.04 2.16 -1.47
C SER A 386 1.91 3.27 -2.52
N PRO A 387 2.34 4.50 -2.22
CA PRO A 387 2.26 5.63 -3.16
C PRO A 387 2.97 5.41 -4.50
N ASP A 388 4.02 4.58 -4.51
CA ASP A 388 4.79 4.23 -5.71
C ASP A 388 4.19 3.06 -6.53
N GLY A 389 3.15 2.40 -5.99
CA GLY A 389 2.48 1.27 -6.63
C GLY A 389 3.32 -0.01 -6.73
N ARG A 390 4.38 -0.15 -5.89
CA ARG A 390 5.25 -1.33 -5.88
C ARG A 390 4.93 -2.29 -4.74
N HIS A 391 4.26 -1.82 -3.69
CA HIS A 391 3.95 -2.61 -2.50
C HIS A 391 2.46 -2.56 -2.20
N VAL A 392 1.95 -3.61 -1.57
CA VAL A 392 0.58 -3.73 -1.06
C VAL A 392 0.65 -4.08 0.42
N VAL A 393 -0.02 -3.30 1.28
CA VAL A 393 -0.28 -3.69 2.66
C VAL A 393 -1.66 -4.32 2.78
N PHE A 394 -1.81 -5.27 3.68
CA PHE A 394 -3.05 -6.01 3.89
C PHE A 394 -3.14 -6.62 5.28
N SER A 395 -4.33 -7.01 5.69
CA SER A 395 -4.54 -7.82 6.90
C SER A 395 -4.45 -9.29 6.57
N SER A 396 -3.81 -10.08 7.45
CA SER A 396 -3.75 -11.53 7.27
C SER A 396 -3.79 -12.29 8.59
N SER A 397 -4.47 -13.45 8.56
CA SER A 397 -4.51 -14.39 9.68
C SER A 397 -3.40 -15.46 9.64
N MET A 398 -2.42 -15.36 8.73
CA MET A 398 -1.39 -16.39 8.53
C MET A 398 -0.52 -16.65 9.78
N SER A 399 -0.46 -15.73 10.73
CA SER A 399 0.25 -15.90 12.01
C SER A 399 -0.66 -16.32 13.17
N GLY A 400 -1.89 -16.77 12.90
CA GLY A 400 -2.87 -17.24 13.90
C GLY A 400 -3.85 -16.13 14.35
N SER A 401 -3.44 -14.86 14.40
CA SER A 401 -4.28 -13.69 14.62
C SER A 401 -4.11 -12.70 13.46
N LEU A 402 -5.09 -11.82 13.26
CA LEU A 402 -5.01 -10.79 12.23
C LEU A 402 -3.83 -9.84 12.51
N GLN A 403 -2.95 -9.72 11.53
CA GLN A 403 -1.81 -8.81 11.54
C GLN A 403 -1.69 -8.08 10.21
N ILE A 404 -0.99 -6.95 10.22
CA ILE A 404 -0.68 -6.21 8.99
C ILE A 404 0.59 -6.78 8.37
N TYR A 405 0.52 -7.03 7.07
CA TYR A 405 1.63 -7.47 6.24
C TYR A 405 1.83 -6.53 5.06
N SER A 406 3.01 -6.54 4.48
CA SER A 406 3.28 -5.97 3.17
C SER A 406 3.84 -7.04 2.24
N VAL A 407 3.53 -6.92 0.94
CA VAL A 407 4.02 -7.77 -0.13
C VAL A 407 4.28 -6.91 -1.37
N ASP A 408 5.24 -7.27 -2.19
CA ASP A 408 5.44 -6.59 -3.46
C ASP A 408 4.33 -6.97 -4.47
N TYR A 409 4.08 -6.10 -5.45
CA TYR A 409 3.01 -6.30 -6.45
C TYR A 409 3.17 -7.57 -7.31
N ASP A 410 4.33 -8.21 -7.26
CA ASP A 410 4.63 -9.48 -7.93
C ASP A 410 4.53 -10.71 -6.99
N GLY A 411 4.08 -10.52 -5.75
CA GLY A 411 3.93 -11.56 -4.74
C GLY A 411 5.23 -11.92 -4.00
N THR A 412 6.32 -11.17 -4.20
CA THR A 412 7.60 -11.38 -3.50
C THR A 412 7.69 -10.51 -2.23
N ASN A 413 8.75 -10.73 -1.43
CA ASN A 413 9.10 -9.92 -0.26
C ASN A 413 7.98 -9.73 0.78
N LEU A 414 7.24 -10.81 1.05
CA LEU A 414 6.23 -10.81 2.13
C LEU A 414 6.87 -10.47 3.48
N ARG A 415 6.34 -9.46 4.17
CA ARG A 415 6.83 -8.99 5.47
C ARG A 415 5.66 -8.79 6.43
N ARG A 416 5.83 -9.20 7.68
CA ARG A 416 4.92 -8.87 8.78
C ARG A 416 5.31 -7.52 9.38
N LEU A 417 4.33 -6.61 9.57
CA LEU A 417 4.54 -5.26 10.10
C LEU A 417 4.05 -5.09 11.54
N THR A 418 3.13 -5.95 12.02
CA THR A 418 2.57 -5.86 13.38
C THR A 418 2.61 -7.20 14.09
N ASP A 419 2.67 -7.19 15.42
CA ASP A 419 2.80 -8.38 16.25
C ASP A 419 2.02 -8.35 17.58
N ARG A 420 1.51 -7.19 18.02
CA ARG A 420 0.78 -7.01 19.28
C ARG A 420 -0.69 -6.72 19.04
N GLY A 421 -1.57 -7.51 19.69
CA GLY A 421 -3.03 -7.43 19.52
C GLY A 421 -3.48 -7.97 18.16
N GLU A 422 -4.73 -7.71 17.79
CA GLU A 422 -5.23 -7.91 16.44
C GLU A 422 -5.14 -6.61 15.66
N ASN A 423 -4.68 -6.69 14.41
CA ASN A 423 -4.45 -5.55 13.54
C ASN A 423 -5.08 -5.82 12.17
N LYS A 424 -5.92 -4.89 11.68
CA LYS A 424 -6.72 -5.08 10.48
C LYS A 424 -7.00 -3.76 9.75
N LEU A 425 -7.54 -3.87 8.53
CA LEU A 425 -8.00 -2.75 7.72
C LEU A 425 -6.91 -1.68 7.51
N PRO A 426 -5.74 -2.04 7.00
CA PRO A 426 -4.69 -1.06 6.75
C PRO A 426 -5.06 -0.15 5.59
N ASN A 427 -4.65 1.11 5.67
CA ASN A 427 -4.71 2.07 4.59
C ASN A 427 -3.38 2.85 4.53
N TRP A 428 -2.69 2.76 3.41
CA TRP A 428 -1.44 3.48 3.21
C TRP A 428 -1.71 4.87 2.67
N THR A 429 -0.96 5.90 3.12
CA THR A 429 -1.03 7.25 2.55
C THR A 429 -0.59 7.22 1.08
N ASN A 430 -1.32 7.89 0.21
CA ASN A 430 -1.01 7.99 -1.23
C ASN A 430 -0.30 9.30 -1.57
#